data_1fae9f39f5fd12c06a2366c7ff48607a
#
_entry.id   1fae9f39f5fd12c06a2366c7ff48607a
#
_cell.length_a   1.000
_cell.length_b   1.000
_cell.length_c   1.000
_cell.angle_alpha   90.00
_cell.angle_beta   90.00
_cell.angle_gamma   90.00
#
_symmetry.space_group_name_H-M   'P 1'
#
loop_
_entity.id
_entity.type
_entity.pdbx_description
1 polymer ?
#
loop_
_entity_poly.entity_id
_entity_poly.type
_entity_poly.pdbx_seq_one_letter_code
_entity_poly.pdbx_strand_id
1 'polypeptide(L)'
;LTRVICDYKGAIILDDIEILKEKTKDLAKKISFLPQSPDSNLGLTVSELMAYGRFPYQKGFGVLNESDFKIIDWALEVTGTKEFKHKRIDNLSGGQKQRIWIAMALVQETPIILLDEPTTYLDLAHQLEILELLKELNIEQKRTIVMVLHDLNQASKFADYIIALKDGKVVKSGEPINVITNEILKEVYNIDAKIEIDSDTKKPICTTYNLIKKVSKNEKTINNI
;
A
#
# COMPACT_ATOMS: atom_id res chain seq x y z
N LEU A 1 4.50 2.35 -12.56
CA LEU A 1 4.43 3.75 -12.12
C LEU A 1 5.77 4.28 -11.61
N THR A 2 6.51 3.51 -10.84
CA THR A 2 7.76 3.93 -10.17
C THR A 2 9.02 3.81 -11.03
N ARG A 3 8.92 3.40 -12.28
CA ARG A 3 10.02 3.07 -13.20
C ARG A 3 10.95 1.93 -12.72
N VAL A 4 10.55 1.14 -11.76
CA VAL A 4 11.26 -0.09 -11.37
C VAL A 4 11.26 -1.08 -12.54
N ILE A 5 10.15 -1.15 -13.28
CA ILE A 5 10.02 -1.90 -14.54
C ILE A 5 9.91 -0.87 -15.67
N CYS A 6 10.88 -0.85 -16.57
CA CYS A 6 10.92 0.07 -17.71
C CYS A 6 10.49 -0.58 -19.02
N ASP A 7 10.52 -1.91 -19.11
CA ASP A 7 10.07 -2.67 -20.30
C ASP A 7 8.60 -3.07 -20.13
N TYR A 8 7.70 -2.26 -20.71
CA TYR A 8 6.25 -2.52 -20.72
C TYR A 8 5.64 -2.00 -22.03
N LYS A 9 4.47 -2.54 -22.38
CA LYS A 9 3.69 -2.09 -23.55
C LYS A 9 2.62 -1.10 -23.10
N GLY A 10 2.49 0.00 -23.82
CA GLY A 10 1.52 1.06 -23.53
C GLY A 10 2.19 2.33 -23.03
N ALA A 11 1.41 3.25 -22.48
CA ALA A 11 1.88 4.52 -21.91
C ALA A 11 1.34 4.69 -20.49
N ILE A 12 2.13 5.27 -19.61
CA ILE A 12 1.72 5.69 -18.27
C ILE A 12 1.86 7.21 -18.23
N ILE A 13 0.73 7.87 -17.99
CA ILE A 13 0.62 9.34 -18.04
C ILE A 13 0.33 9.82 -16.63
N LEU A 14 1.07 10.83 -16.18
CA LEU A 14 0.87 11.55 -14.93
C LEU A 14 0.87 13.05 -15.24
N ASP A 15 -0.20 13.75 -14.87
CA ASP A 15 -0.36 15.20 -15.15
C ASP A 15 -0.06 15.53 -16.64
N ASP A 16 -0.66 14.79 -17.56
CA ASP A 16 -0.49 14.91 -19.02
C ASP A 16 0.93 14.64 -19.55
N ILE A 17 1.84 14.19 -18.70
CA ILE A 17 3.21 13.84 -19.07
C ILE A 17 3.41 12.33 -18.98
N GLU A 18 3.97 11.74 -20.03
CA GLU A 18 4.41 10.36 -19.99
C GLU A 18 5.56 10.19 -18.98
N ILE A 19 5.39 9.30 -17.99
CA ILE A 19 6.31 9.22 -16.86
C ILE A 19 7.77 8.92 -17.26
N LEU A 20 7.99 8.24 -18.40
CA LEU A 20 9.35 7.97 -18.91
C LEU A 20 10.07 9.22 -19.40
N LYS A 21 9.33 10.27 -19.78
CA LYS A 21 9.89 11.55 -20.25
C LYS A 21 10.21 12.51 -19.11
N GLU A 22 9.65 12.28 -17.91
CA GLU A 22 9.89 13.15 -16.78
C GLU A 22 11.27 12.90 -16.16
N LYS A 23 11.93 13.94 -15.63
CA LYS A 23 13.18 13.77 -14.89
C LYS A 23 12.93 12.99 -13.59
N THR A 24 13.83 12.06 -13.26
CA THR A 24 13.67 11.19 -12.07
C THR A 24 13.47 12.00 -10.77
N LYS A 25 14.20 13.11 -10.60
CA LYS A 25 14.10 13.99 -9.44
C LYS A 25 12.74 14.68 -9.35
N ASP A 26 12.13 15.04 -10.48
CA ASP A 26 10.83 15.69 -10.52
C ASP A 26 9.71 14.67 -10.29
N LEU A 27 9.82 13.47 -10.87
CA LEU A 27 8.91 12.36 -10.57
C LEU A 27 8.94 11.97 -9.09
N ALA A 28 10.12 11.95 -8.46
CA ALA A 28 10.28 11.64 -7.04
C ALA A 28 9.65 12.68 -6.08
N LYS A 29 9.26 13.87 -6.59
CA LYS A 29 8.46 14.86 -5.86
C LYS A 29 6.95 14.67 -6.07
N LYS A 30 6.55 13.84 -7.02
CA LYS A 30 5.14 13.57 -7.34
C LYS A 30 4.67 12.23 -6.78
N ILE A 31 5.56 11.24 -6.74
CA ILE A 31 5.23 9.88 -6.32
C ILE A 31 6.27 9.40 -5.31
N SER A 32 5.80 8.99 -4.13
CA SER A 32 6.57 8.13 -3.23
C SER A 32 6.14 6.67 -3.38
N PHE A 33 7.06 5.76 -3.10
CA PHE A 33 6.81 4.33 -3.22
C PHE A 33 7.44 3.55 -2.07
N LEU A 34 6.62 2.73 -1.42
CA LEU A 34 7.07 1.73 -0.46
C LEU A 34 6.90 0.34 -1.08
N PRO A 35 7.99 -0.37 -1.40
CA PRO A 35 7.91 -1.76 -1.86
C PRO A 35 7.57 -2.72 -0.72
N GLN A 36 7.08 -3.92 -1.04
CA GLN A 36 6.66 -4.96 -0.09
C GLN A 36 7.77 -5.33 0.91
N SER A 37 9.01 -5.43 0.45
CA SER A 37 10.16 -5.81 1.26
C SER A 37 11.33 -4.86 0.99
N PRO A 38 11.36 -3.70 1.63
CA PRO A 38 12.50 -2.80 1.51
C PRO A 38 13.75 -3.45 2.13
N ASP A 39 14.91 -3.24 1.50
CA ASP A 39 16.17 -3.74 2.05
C ASP A 39 16.41 -3.10 3.44
N SER A 40 16.53 -3.95 4.46
CA SER A 40 16.72 -3.52 5.84
C SER A 40 18.17 -3.59 6.31
N ASN A 41 19.08 -4.17 5.52
CA ASN A 41 20.49 -4.33 5.88
C ASN A 41 21.36 -3.15 5.39
N LEU A 42 20.85 -1.94 5.61
CA LEU A 42 21.50 -0.72 5.12
C LEU A 42 22.60 -0.20 6.05
N GLY A 43 22.68 -0.71 7.28
CA GLY A 43 23.63 -0.19 8.27
C GLY A 43 23.30 1.22 8.76
N LEU A 44 22.15 1.78 8.39
CA LEU A 44 21.72 3.14 8.67
C LEU A 44 20.93 3.25 9.98
N THR A 45 20.99 4.42 10.58
CA THR A 45 20.03 4.87 11.59
C THR A 45 18.72 5.30 10.94
N VAL A 46 17.64 5.35 11.73
CA VAL A 46 16.35 5.86 11.26
C VAL A 46 16.48 7.31 10.76
N SER A 47 17.23 8.15 11.48
CA SER A 47 17.47 9.55 11.09
C SER A 47 18.16 9.67 9.72
N GLU A 48 19.12 8.81 9.44
CA GLU A 48 19.81 8.79 8.14
C GLU A 48 18.88 8.32 7.03
N LEU A 49 18.04 7.29 7.27
CA LEU A 49 17.03 6.85 6.31
C LEU A 49 16.04 7.98 5.99
N MET A 50 15.54 8.69 7.00
CA MET A 50 14.63 9.83 6.79
C MET A 50 15.27 10.91 5.92
N ALA A 51 16.58 11.19 6.11
CA ALA A 51 17.31 12.15 5.31
C ALA A 51 17.35 11.78 3.81
N TYR A 52 17.42 10.48 3.48
CA TYR A 52 17.31 10.02 2.08
C TYR A 52 15.94 10.33 1.48
N GLY A 53 14.85 10.27 2.25
CA GLY A 53 13.52 10.65 1.78
C GLY A 53 13.43 12.13 1.33
N ARG A 54 14.29 12.99 1.86
CA ARG A 54 14.37 14.42 1.50
C ARG A 54 15.28 14.68 0.30
N PHE A 55 15.98 13.68 -0.24
CA PHE A 55 16.91 13.83 -1.36
C PHE A 55 16.34 14.59 -2.58
N PRO A 56 15.08 14.38 -3.01
CA PRO A 56 14.51 15.13 -4.15
C PRO A 56 14.46 16.65 -3.94
N TYR A 57 14.42 17.11 -2.68
CA TYR A 57 14.30 18.52 -2.33
C TYR A 57 15.64 19.20 -2.04
N GLN A 58 16.69 18.40 -1.80
CA GLN A 58 18.00 18.93 -1.46
C GLN A 58 18.64 19.70 -2.61
N LYS A 59 19.26 20.85 -2.27
CA LYS A 59 20.06 21.67 -3.18
C LYS A 59 21.55 21.49 -2.83
N GLY A 60 22.40 21.23 -3.83
CA GLY A 60 23.85 21.09 -3.62
C GLY A 60 24.27 19.79 -2.93
N PHE A 61 25.11 19.86 -1.90
CA PHE A 61 25.78 18.72 -1.25
C PHE A 61 24.89 17.92 -0.26
N GLY A 62 23.58 17.93 -0.39
CA GLY A 62 22.74 17.06 0.44
C GLY A 62 22.50 17.55 1.86
N VAL A 63 22.62 18.84 2.12
CA VAL A 63 22.38 19.42 3.44
C VAL A 63 20.88 19.59 3.67
N LEU A 64 20.37 19.02 4.76
CA LEU A 64 19.01 19.23 5.24
C LEU A 64 18.86 20.64 5.81
N ASN A 65 17.75 21.28 5.50
CA ASN A 65 17.39 22.58 6.08
C ASN A 65 16.42 22.39 7.28
N GLU A 66 16.07 23.47 7.95
CA GLU A 66 15.21 23.44 9.13
C GLU A 66 13.80 22.91 8.83
N SER A 67 13.26 23.16 7.63
CA SER A 67 11.96 22.60 7.23
C SER A 67 12.02 21.08 7.00
N ASP A 68 13.13 20.56 6.49
CA ASP A 68 13.32 19.12 6.32
C ASP A 68 13.30 18.40 7.67
N PHE A 69 13.93 18.97 8.71
CA PHE A 69 13.89 18.39 10.06
C PHE A 69 12.47 18.38 10.65
N LYS A 70 11.67 19.43 10.42
CA LYS A 70 10.27 19.50 10.88
C LYS A 70 9.42 18.40 10.21
N ILE A 71 9.62 18.18 8.91
CA ILE A 71 8.93 17.14 8.15
C ILE A 71 9.32 15.74 8.64
N ILE A 72 10.61 15.51 8.88
CA ILE A 72 11.13 14.26 9.43
C ILE A 72 10.51 13.99 10.82
N ASP A 73 10.52 14.97 11.70
CA ASP A 73 9.99 14.83 13.05
C ASP A 73 8.48 14.57 13.02
N TRP A 74 7.73 15.27 12.17
CA TRP A 74 6.31 15.00 11.93
C TRP A 74 6.06 13.57 11.44
N ALA A 75 6.77 13.13 10.43
CA ALA A 75 6.57 11.79 9.87
C ALA A 75 6.85 10.68 10.90
N LEU A 76 7.88 10.85 11.72
CA LEU A 76 8.21 9.93 12.80
C LEU A 76 7.16 9.97 13.93
N GLU A 77 6.58 11.13 14.20
CA GLU A 77 5.53 11.32 15.20
C GLU A 77 4.25 10.60 14.80
N VAL A 78 3.71 10.90 13.59
CA VAL A 78 2.45 10.32 13.11
C VAL A 78 2.50 8.81 12.88
N THR A 79 3.69 8.24 12.68
CA THR A 79 3.89 6.79 12.58
C THR A 79 4.27 6.12 13.91
N GLY A 80 4.31 6.89 15.03
CA GLY A 80 4.67 6.37 16.35
C GLY A 80 6.08 5.79 16.40
N THR A 81 7.04 6.39 15.69
CA THR A 81 8.42 5.86 15.57
C THR A 81 9.50 6.83 16.03
N LYS A 82 9.12 7.95 16.61
CA LYS A 82 10.03 9.04 17.03
C LYS A 82 11.11 8.59 18.01
N GLU A 83 10.77 7.69 18.92
CA GLU A 83 11.70 7.12 19.89
C GLU A 83 12.85 6.30 19.25
N PHE A 84 12.66 5.84 18.01
CA PHE A 84 13.65 5.06 17.28
C PHE A 84 14.59 5.92 16.43
N LYS A 85 14.44 7.24 16.41
CA LYS A 85 15.14 8.17 15.53
C LYS A 85 16.66 7.91 15.42
N HIS A 86 17.30 7.57 16.55
CA HIS A 86 18.75 7.33 16.63
C HIS A 86 19.14 5.85 16.65
N LYS A 87 18.16 4.93 16.55
CA LYS A 87 18.44 3.49 16.48
C LYS A 87 18.80 3.06 15.07
N ARG A 88 19.64 2.04 14.97
CA ARG A 88 19.91 1.38 13.68
C ARG A 88 18.67 0.59 13.25
N ILE A 89 18.33 0.67 11.97
CA ILE A 89 17.17 -0.02 11.40
C ILE A 89 17.29 -1.52 11.61
N ASP A 90 18.50 -2.07 11.47
CA ASP A 90 18.77 -3.51 11.60
C ASP A 90 18.31 -4.07 12.96
N ASN A 91 18.34 -3.25 14.02
CA ASN A 91 18.03 -3.63 15.41
C ASN A 91 16.52 -3.51 15.75
N LEU A 92 15.67 -3.25 14.79
CA LEU A 92 14.23 -3.03 15.00
C LEU A 92 13.42 -4.28 14.63
N SER A 93 12.27 -4.45 15.29
CA SER A 93 11.31 -5.51 14.94
C SER A 93 10.69 -5.27 13.54
N GLY A 94 10.09 -6.30 12.94
CA GLY A 94 9.45 -6.19 11.62
C GLY A 94 8.39 -5.08 11.58
N GLY A 95 7.52 -5.01 12.59
CA GLY A 95 6.50 -3.97 12.65
C GLY A 95 7.07 -2.55 12.86
N GLN A 96 8.14 -2.41 13.66
CA GLN A 96 8.84 -1.12 13.82
C GLN A 96 9.48 -0.69 12.49
N LYS A 97 10.15 -1.60 11.79
CA LYS A 97 10.71 -1.36 10.45
C LYS A 97 9.62 -0.91 9.49
N GLN A 98 8.50 -1.61 9.44
CA GLN A 98 7.39 -1.28 8.54
C GLN A 98 6.87 0.15 8.76
N ARG A 99 6.64 0.55 10.01
CA ARG A 99 6.21 1.92 10.34
C ARG A 99 7.25 2.98 9.96
N ILE A 100 8.54 2.68 10.12
CA ILE A 100 9.63 3.57 9.69
C ILE A 100 9.69 3.71 8.17
N TRP A 101 9.48 2.64 7.43
CA TRP A 101 9.42 2.71 5.97
C TRP A 101 8.22 3.51 5.47
N ILE A 102 7.07 3.43 6.18
CA ILE A 102 5.93 4.31 5.92
C ILE A 102 6.30 5.78 6.22
N ALA A 103 6.95 6.05 7.37
CA ALA A 103 7.45 7.39 7.67
C ALA A 103 8.37 7.92 6.56
N MET A 104 9.25 7.08 6.01
CA MET A 104 10.14 7.44 4.92
C MET A 104 9.37 7.80 3.63
N ALA A 105 8.28 7.11 3.32
CA ALA A 105 7.40 7.50 2.21
C ALA A 105 6.68 8.83 2.47
N LEU A 106 6.27 9.10 3.72
CA LEU A 106 5.63 10.36 4.12
C LEU A 106 6.56 11.57 4.08
N VAL A 107 7.84 11.37 4.45
CA VAL A 107 8.88 12.39 4.43
C VAL A 107 9.10 12.97 3.02
N GLN A 108 8.80 12.24 1.97
CA GLN A 108 8.89 12.72 0.60
C GLN A 108 7.83 13.78 0.24
N GLU A 109 6.78 13.97 1.08
CA GLU A 109 5.71 14.98 0.87
C GLU A 109 5.09 14.94 -0.53
N THR A 110 4.94 13.77 -1.12
CA THR A 110 4.40 13.64 -2.48
C THR A 110 2.87 13.66 -2.47
N PRO A 111 2.23 14.18 -3.54
CA PRO A 111 0.77 14.11 -3.70
C PRO A 111 0.26 12.68 -3.94
N ILE A 112 1.12 11.78 -4.42
CA ILE A 112 0.76 10.37 -4.67
C ILE A 112 1.67 9.48 -3.83
N ILE A 113 1.07 8.55 -3.09
CA ILE A 113 1.76 7.56 -2.27
C ILE A 113 1.36 6.17 -2.76
N LEU A 114 2.35 5.38 -3.18
CA LEU A 114 2.17 4.00 -3.59
C LEU A 114 2.73 3.08 -2.50
N LEU A 115 1.92 2.16 -2.00
CA LEU A 115 2.28 1.26 -0.91
C LEU A 115 2.00 -0.19 -1.34
N ASP A 116 3.02 -1.02 -1.30
CA ASP A 116 2.88 -2.44 -1.59
C ASP A 116 2.81 -3.21 -0.27
N GLU A 117 1.61 -3.68 0.08
CA GLU A 117 1.30 -4.40 1.32
C GLU A 117 1.77 -3.69 2.60
N PRO A 118 1.32 -2.43 2.86
CA PRO A 118 1.86 -1.63 3.97
C PRO A 118 1.52 -2.19 5.36
N THR A 119 0.58 -3.11 5.47
CA THR A 119 0.10 -3.69 6.74
C THR A 119 0.71 -5.05 7.05
N THR A 120 1.53 -5.61 6.16
CA THR A 120 2.23 -6.87 6.38
C THR A 120 3.21 -6.74 7.57
N TYR A 121 3.35 -7.79 8.38
CA TYR A 121 4.14 -7.83 9.62
C TYR A 121 3.63 -6.98 10.80
N LEU A 122 2.46 -6.34 10.69
CA LEU A 122 1.81 -5.61 11.76
C LEU A 122 0.72 -6.47 12.42
N ASP A 123 0.54 -6.34 13.72
CA ASP A 123 -0.67 -6.83 14.39
C ASP A 123 -1.90 -5.99 14.01
N LEU A 124 -3.08 -6.49 14.33
CA LEU A 124 -4.34 -5.88 13.90
C LEU A 124 -4.49 -4.42 14.35
N ALA A 125 -4.06 -4.08 15.56
CA ALA A 125 -4.15 -2.71 16.08
C ALA A 125 -3.29 -1.75 15.25
N HIS A 126 -2.02 -2.12 15.05
CA HIS A 126 -1.09 -1.33 14.24
C HIS A 126 -1.48 -1.26 12.75
N GLN A 127 -2.10 -2.33 12.19
CA GLN A 127 -2.66 -2.27 10.83
C GLN A 127 -3.73 -1.19 10.73
N LEU A 128 -4.65 -1.14 11.69
CA LEU A 128 -5.73 -0.16 11.72
C LEU A 128 -5.19 1.26 11.91
N GLU A 129 -4.25 1.47 12.82
CA GLU A 129 -3.60 2.78 13.04
C GLU A 129 -3.00 3.33 11.73
N ILE A 130 -2.29 2.49 10.99
CA ILE A 130 -1.70 2.90 9.70
C ILE A 130 -2.77 3.19 8.64
N LEU A 131 -3.80 2.37 8.54
CA LEU A 131 -4.87 2.59 7.56
C LEU A 131 -5.69 3.84 7.88
N GLU A 132 -5.93 4.12 9.15
CA GLU A 132 -6.59 5.35 9.60
C GLU A 132 -5.72 6.58 9.32
N LEU A 133 -4.43 6.54 9.63
CA LEU A 133 -3.47 7.60 9.27
C LEU A 133 -3.48 7.88 7.75
N LEU A 134 -3.41 6.84 6.93
CA LEU A 134 -3.45 6.99 5.48
C LEU A 134 -4.77 7.61 5.01
N LYS A 135 -5.90 7.22 5.61
CA LYS A 135 -7.21 7.81 5.33
C LYS A 135 -7.27 9.29 5.73
N GLU A 136 -6.74 9.66 6.89
CA GLU A 136 -6.65 11.07 7.32
C GLU A 136 -5.82 11.89 6.33
N LEU A 137 -4.65 11.40 5.91
CA LEU A 137 -3.83 12.06 4.89
C LEU A 137 -4.55 12.24 3.56
N ASN A 138 -5.36 11.26 3.14
CA ASN A 138 -6.17 11.39 1.95
C ASN A 138 -7.26 12.47 2.10
N ILE A 139 -7.98 12.49 3.23
CA ILE A 139 -9.09 13.42 3.46
C ILE A 139 -8.57 14.86 3.68
N GLU A 140 -7.62 15.03 4.59
CA GLU A 140 -7.16 16.36 5.04
C GLU A 140 -6.15 16.99 4.08
N GLN A 141 -5.20 16.19 3.60
CA GLN A 141 -4.11 16.67 2.74
C GLN A 141 -4.37 16.42 1.25
N LYS A 142 -5.51 15.80 0.90
CA LYS A 142 -5.89 15.48 -0.50
C LYS A 142 -4.84 14.64 -1.24
N ARG A 143 -4.09 13.81 -0.51
CA ARG A 143 -3.11 12.89 -1.13
C ARG A 143 -3.82 11.72 -1.77
N THR A 144 -3.39 11.33 -2.96
CA THR A 144 -3.82 10.09 -3.61
C THR A 144 -3.02 8.93 -3.05
N ILE A 145 -3.70 7.95 -2.47
CA ILE A 145 -3.05 6.77 -1.90
C ILE A 145 -3.48 5.55 -2.69
N VAL A 146 -2.51 4.83 -3.24
CA VAL A 146 -2.71 3.56 -3.92
C VAL A 146 -1.97 2.49 -3.13
N MET A 147 -2.69 1.46 -2.67
CA MET A 147 -2.08 0.40 -1.87
C MET A 147 -2.58 -0.98 -2.29
N VAL A 148 -1.74 -1.97 -2.13
CA VAL A 148 -2.10 -3.38 -2.26
C VAL A 148 -2.51 -3.87 -0.87
N LEU A 149 -3.70 -4.47 -0.76
CA LEU A 149 -4.21 -5.06 0.47
C LEU A 149 -4.69 -6.49 0.19
N HIS A 150 -4.45 -7.39 1.14
CA HIS A 150 -4.93 -8.78 1.09
C HIS A 150 -6.24 -8.98 1.87
N ASP A 151 -6.49 -8.18 2.88
CA ASP A 151 -7.70 -8.27 3.68
C ASP A 151 -8.86 -7.56 2.96
N LEU A 152 -9.90 -8.32 2.61
CA LEU A 152 -11.07 -7.84 1.87
C LEU A 152 -11.86 -6.80 2.66
N ASN A 153 -11.97 -6.97 3.98
CA ASN A 153 -12.74 -6.06 4.83
C ASN A 153 -11.99 -4.76 5.07
N GLN A 154 -10.66 -4.81 5.22
CA GLN A 154 -9.83 -3.61 5.27
C GLN A 154 -9.89 -2.85 3.92
N ALA A 155 -9.75 -3.56 2.79
CA ALA A 155 -9.88 -2.95 1.48
C ALA A 155 -11.26 -2.29 1.29
N SER A 156 -12.34 -2.98 1.69
CA SER A 156 -13.68 -2.40 1.65
C SER A 156 -13.80 -1.16 2.53
N LYS A 157 -13.37 -1.24 3.80
CA LYS A 157 -13.53 -0.17 4.78
C LYS A 157 -12.78 1.11 4.39
N PHE A 158 -11.54 0.98 3.91
CA PHE A 158 -10.64 2.12 3.75
C PHE A 158 -10.57 2.67 2.32
N ALA A 159 -10.83 1.86 1.28
CA ALA A 159 -10.75 2.35 -0.09
C ALA A 159 -12.01 3.13 -0.51
N ASP A 160 -11.81 4.15 -1.35
CA ASP A 160 -12.86 4.80 -2.12
C ASP A 160 -13.08 4.09 -3.45
N TYR A 161 -12.03 3.48 -3.98
CA TYR A 161 -12.02 2.77 -5.25
C TYR A 161 -11.15 1.52 -5.17
N ILE A 162 -11.65 0.40 -5.67
CA ILE A 162 -10.94 -0.89 -5.66
C ILE A 162 -10.71 -1.36 -7.09
N ILE A 163 -9.55 -1.92 -7.35
CA ILE A 163 -9.20 -2.61 -8.59
C ILE A 163 -8.89 -4.07 -8.24
N ALA A 164 -9.79 -4.99 -8.63
CA ALA A 164 -9.60 -6.42 -8.44
C ALA A 164 -8.82 -7.01 -9.61
N LEU A 165 -7.72 -7.69 -9.29
CA LEU A 165 -6.80 -8.28 -10.26
C LEU A 165 -6.79 -9.81 -10.14
N LYS A 166 -6.70 -10.51 -11.27
CA LYS A 166 -6.44 -11.95 -11.35
C LYS A 166 -5.56 -12.25 -12.54
N ASP A 167 -4.52 -13.04 -12.33
CA ASP A 167 -3.59 -13.48 -13.39
C ASP A 167 -3.08 -12.30 -14.27
N GLY A 168 -2.76 -11.17 -13.63
CA GLY A 168 -2.27 -9.96 -14.28
C GLY A 168 -3.32 -9.15 -15.06
N LYS A 169 -4.61 -9.50 -14.94
CA LYS A 169 -5.71 -8.80 -15.61
C LYS A 169 -6.64 -8.14 -14.62
N VAL A 170 -7.16 -6.97 -14.99
CA VAL A 170 -8.24 -6.31 -14.25
C VAL A 170 -9.53 -7.09 -14.49
N VAL A 171 -10.09 -7.66 -13.43
CA VAL A 171 -11.39 -8.35 -13.46
C VAL A 171 -12.51 -7.35 -13.27
N LYS A 172 -12.37 -6.48 -12.26
CA LYS A 172 -13.36 -5.46 -11.92
C LYS A 172 -12.70 -4.25 -11.29
N SER A 173 -13.26 -3.09 -11.51
CA SER A 173 -12.86 -1.87 -10.79
C SER A 173 -14.08 -1.01 -10.48
N GLY A 174 -14.05 -0.25 -9.39
CA GLY A 174 -15.15 0.60 -8.94
C GLY A 174 -15.15 0.84 -7.44
N GLU A 175 -16.22 1.43 -6.94
CA GLU A 175 -16.47 1.58 -5.52
C GLU A 175 -16.55 0.20 -4.83
N PRO A 176 -16.24 0.10 -3.53
CA PRO A 176 -16.26 -1.16 -2.80
C PRO A 176 -17.55 -1.98 -2.99
N ILE A 177 -18.71 -1.33 -3.01
CA ILE A 177 -20.01 -1.99 -3.19
C ILE A 177 -20.14 -2.75 -4.52
N ASN A 178 -19.43 -2.30 -5.55
CA ASN A 178 -19.47 -2.86 -6.90
C ASN A 178 -18.40 -3.93 -7.13
N VAL A 179 -17.40 -4.04 -6.25
CA VAL A 179 -16.25 -4.94 -6.41
C VAL A 179 -16.26 -6.06 -5.37
N ILE A 180 -16.61 -5.76 -4.10
CA ILE A 180 -16.71 -6.77 -3.05
C ILE A 180 -18.10 -7.43 -3.13
N THR A 181 -18.27 -8.29 -4.12
CA THR A 181 -19.47 -9.09 -4.32
C THR A 181 -19.13 -10.58 -4.41
N ASN A 182 -20.08 -11.46 -4.12
CA ASN A 182 -19.83 -12.89 -4.17
C ASN A 182 -19.37 -13.35 -5.56
N GLU A 183 -19.92 -12.77 -6.63
CA GLU A 183 -19.57 -13.08 -8.01
C GLU A 183 -18.09 -12.77 -8.30
N ILE A 184 -17.65 -11.57 -7.94
CA ILE A 184 -16.25 -11.14 -8.14
C ILE A 184 -15.30 -11.95 -7.25
N LEU A 185 -15.68 -12.23 -5.99
CA LEU A 185 -14.85 -13.05 -5.10
C LEU A 185 -14.75 -14.52 -5.56
N LYS A 186 -15.81 -15.07 -6.15
CA LYS A 186 -15.76 -16.37 -6.82
C LYS A 186 -14.77 -16.35 -7.99
N GLU A 187 -14.83 -15.34 -8.81
CA GLU A 187 -13.96 -15.21 -9.98
C GLU A 187 -12.49 -15.00 -9.56
N VAL A 188 -12.21 -14.06 -8.66
CA VAL A 188 -10.85 -13.65 -8.29
C VAL A 188 -10.18 -14.70 -7.39
N TYR A 189 -10.86 -15.13 -6.31
CA TYR A 189 -10.28 -15.95 -5.24
C TYR A 189 -10.74 -17.41 -5.24
N ASN A 190 -11.73 -17.77 -6.07
CA ASN A 190 -12.36 -19.10 -6.08
C ASN A 190 -13.02 -19.43 -4.73
N ILE A 191 -13.64 -18.44 -4.08
CA ILE A 191 -14.36 -18.58 -2.83
C ILE A 191 -15.85 -18.26 -3.01
N ASP A 192 -16.70 -18.92 -2.23
CA ASP A 192 -18.10 -18.57 -2.05
C ASP A 192 -18.23 -17.79 -0.75
N ALA A 193 -18.59 -16.52 -0.87
CA ALA A 193 -18.57 -15.57 0.25
C ALA A 193 -19.95 -15.02 0.55
N LYS A 194 -20.27 -14.86 1.84
CA LYS A 194 -21.44 -14.12 2.28
C LYS A 194 -21.05 -12.65 2.50
N ILE A 195 -21.72 -11.76 1.77
CA ILE A 195 -21.48 -10.32 1.84
C ILE A 195 -22.70 -9.67 2.52
N GLU A 196 -22.44 -8.84 3.50
CA GLU A 196 -23.43 -8.00 4.19
C GLU A 196 -23.00 -6.54 4.10
N ILE A 197 -23.94 -5.62 4.28
CA ILE A 197 -23.63 -4.18 4.31
C ILE A 197 -23.51 -3.75 5.77
N ASP A 198 -22.37 -3.22 6.11
CA ASP A 198 -22.10 -2.63 7.41
C ASP A 198 -23.05 -1.45 7.67
N SER A 199 -23.69 -1.45 8.84
CA SER A 199 -24.69 -0.44 9.19
C SER A 199 -24.12 0.96 9.35
N ASP A 200 -22.85 1.08 9.73
CA ASP A 200 -22.22 2.36 10.06
C ASP A 200 -21.50 2.94 8.84
N THR A 201 -20.66 2.15 8.19
CA THR A 201 -19.85 2.58 7.04
C THR A 201 -20.61 2.54 5.72
N LYS A 202 -21.75 1.82 5.64
CA LYS A 202 -22.51 1.52 4.42
C LYS A 202 -21.68 0.79 3.35
N LYS A 203 -20.58 0.17 3.75
CA LYS A 203 -19.69 -0.58 2.86
C LYS A 203 -19.88 -2.09 3.01
N PRO A 204 -19.59 -2.90 1.99
CA PRO A 204 -19.74 -4.35 2.05
C PRO A 204 -18.70 -4.97 3.02
N ILE A 205 -19.16 -5.95 3.79
CA ILE A 205 -18.33 -6.78 4.67
C ILE A 205 -18.49 -8.24 4.25
N CYS A 206 -17.37 -8.92 4.08
CA CYS A 206 -17.32 -10.35 3.93
C CYS A 206 -17.39 -11.00 5.32
N THR A 207 -18.56 -11.57 5.67
CA THR A 207 -18.80 -12.16 7.00
C THR A 207 -18.33 -13.60 7.10
N THR A 208 -18.47 -14.38 6.03
CA THR A 208 -17.98 -15.75 5.93
C THR A 208 -17.61 -16.09 4.50
N TYR A 209 -16.69 -17.04 4.34
CA TYR A 209 -16.34 -17.55 3.00
C TYR A 209 -15.82 -18.99 3.08
N ASN A 210 -16.04 -19.73 1.99
CA ASN A 210 -15.61 -21.11 1.82
C ASN A 210 -14.93 -21.28 0.47
N LEU A 211 -13.95 -22.17 0.37
CA LEU A 211 -13.37 -22.55 -0.92
C LEU A 211 -14.42 -23.25 -1.79
N ILE A 212 -14.51 -22.87 -3.03
CA ILE A 212 -15.30 -23.60 -4.02
C ILE A 212 -14.54 -24.87 -4.37
N LYS A 213 -15.04 -26.03 -3.92
CA LYS A 213 -14.43 -27.33 -4.23
C LYS A 213 -14.54 -27.57 -5.74
N LYS A 214 -13.40 -27.78 -6.41
CA LYS A 214 -13.40 -28.36 -7.75
C LYS A 214 -13.96 -29.79 -7.62
N VAL A 215 -15.13 -30.03 -8.17
CA VAL A 215 -15.65 -31.41 -8.31
C VAL A 215 -14.63 -32.16 -9.16
N SER A 216 -13.87 -33.03 -8.54
CA SER A 216 -12.98 -33.95 -9.27
C SER A 216 -13.85 -34.85 -10.13
N LYS A 217 -13.63 -34.85 -11.45
CA LYS A 217 -14.35 -35.68 -12.43
C LYS A 217 -14.09 -37.20 -12.28
N ASN A 218 -13.61 -37.66 -11.12
CA ASN A 218 -13.18 -39.05 -10.90
C ASN A 218 -14.13 -39.91 -10.04
N GLU A 219 -15.41 -39.52 -9.87
CA GLU A 219 -16.39 -40.40 -9.20
C GLU A 219 -17.46 -40.97 -10.19
N LYS A 220 -17.07 -41.31 -11.40
CA LYS A 220 -17.92 -42.12 -12.29
C LYS A 220 -17.15 -43.33 -12.77
N THR A 221 -16.75 -44.25 -11.89
CA THR A 221 -16.44 -45.65 -12.29
C THR A 221 -16.30 -46.54 -11.04
N ILE A 222 -17.26 -46.60 -10.15
CA ILE A 222 -17.44 -47.77 -9.25
C ILE A 222 -18.95 -47.91 -8.98
N ASN A 223 -19.70 -48.39 -9.92
CA ASN A 223 -20.99 -49.02 -9.71
C ASN A 223 -21.33 -49.81 -10.98
N ASN A 224 -20.65 -50.92 -11.17
CA ASN A 224 -21.09 -52.08 -11.99
C ASN A 224 -20.10 -53.22 -11.74
N ILE A 225 -20.28 -53.96 -10.67
CA ILE A 225 -20.01 -55.39 -10.56
C ILE A 225 -21.03 -56.01 -9.62
#